data_090af8b84885955d1e20d4e893bbc2e8
#
_entry.id   090af8b84885955d1e20d4e893bbc2e8
#
_cell.length_a   1.000
_cell.length_b   1.000
_cell.length_c   1.000
_cell.angle_alpha   90.00
_cell.angle_beta   90.00
_cell.angle_gamma   90.00
#
_symmetry.space_group_name_H-M   'P 1'
#
loop_
_entity.id
_entity.type
_entity.pdbx_description
1 polymer ?
#
loop_
_entity_poly.entity_id
_entity_poly.type
_entity_poly.pdbx_seq_one_letter_code
_entity_poly.pdbx_strand_id
1 'polypeptide(L)'
;MRRIGSLLAAVATLALAATLPVTATPIRKDMNQKEETKMETATTQLDTPKPSAEDAIHPFHVNVPEAALTDLRQRLAATRWPDKETVTDQSQGAQLAKLQKLVSYWSMDYDWRKAEAKLNAFPQFMTNIDGVDIHFIHVRSRHPGALPVIITHGWPGSVFEQIKLIGPLTDPTLFGGRTEDAFDVVIPSLPGYGFSTRPTETGWDVERVGRAWDVLMKRLGYTAYVAQGGDWAAGVVEAMGRQAPTGLLGIHTNLPAVFPPDA
;
A
#
# COMPACT_ATOMS: atom_id res chain seq x y z
N MET A 1 -6.20 23.12 19.70
CA MET A 1 -6.12 21.73 20.17
C MET A 1 -7.53 21.14 20.38
N ARG A 2 -8.31 20.96 19.34
CA ARG A 2 -9.61 20.25 19.36
C ARG A 2 -10.02 20.04 17.90
N ARG A 3 -9.60 18.94 17.25
CA ARG A 3 -10.16 18.43 15.97
C ARG A 3 -9.43 17.17 15.44
N ILE A 4 -8.93 16.29 16.33
CA ILE A 4 -8.39 14.99 15.95
C ILE A 4 -9.32 13.82 16.34
N GLY A 5 -10.33 14.09 17.17
CA GLY A 5 -11.24 13.05 17.68
C GLY A 5 -12.29 12.50 16.69
N SER A 6 -12.47 13.09 15.52
CA SER A 6 -13.56 12.70 14.61
C SER A 6 -13.16 11.72 13.50
N LEU A 7 -11.87 11.44 13.29
CA LEU A 7 -11.43 10.52 12.23
C LEU A 7 -11.33 9.06 12.67
N LEU A 8 -11.17 8.81 13.96
CA LEU A 8 -11.09 7.44 14.51
C LEU A 8 -12.46 6.79 14.75
N ALA A 9 -13.53 7.57 14.83
CA ALA A 9 -14.88 7.03 15.07
C ALA A 9 -15.56 6.42 13.82
N ALA A 10 -15.04 6.65 12.62
CA ALA A 10 -15.68 6.19 11.38
C ALA A 10 -15.32 4.74 11.01
N VAL A 11 -14.30 4.14 11.59
CA VAL A 11 -13.86 2.77 11.27
C VAL A 11 -14.55 1.72 12.14
N ALA A 12 -15.08 2.09 13.28
CA ALA A 12 -15.68 1.14 14.25
C ALA A 12 -17.17 0.82 14.01
N THR A 13 -17.87 1.48 13.08
CA THR A 13 -19.35 1.39 12.98
C THR A 13 -19.84 0.48 11.83
N LEU A 14 -19.00 -0.24 11.10
CA LEU A 14 -19.43 -1.06 9.95
C LEU A 14 -19.53 -2.58 10.23
N ALA A 15 -19.49 -3.01 11.48
CA ALA A 15 -19.51 -4.43 11.83
C ALA A 15 -20.86 -4.96 12.35
N LEU A 16 -21.98 -4.25 12.19
CA LEU A 16 -23.26 -4.74 12.73
C LEU A 16 -24.44 -4.38 11.82
N ALA A 17 -24.66 -5.12 10.74
CA ALA A 17 -25.99 -5.37 10.16
C ALA A 17 -25.93 -6.27 8.92
N ALA A 18 -26.20 -7.55 9.04
CA ALA A 18 -26.94 -8.36 8.06
C ALA A 18 -27.07 -9.82 8.54
N THR A 19 -28.03 -10.06 9.43
CA THR A 19 -28.62 -11.41 9.56
C THR A 19 -30.05 -11.31 9.05
N LEU A 20 -30.30 -11.79 7.82
CA LEU A 20 -31.63 -12.11 7.35
C LEU A 20 -31.73 -13.62 7.14
N PRO A 21 -32.81 -14.27 7.58
CA PRO A 21 -32.97 -15.71 7.44
C PRO A 21 -33.38 -16.08 6.00
N VAL A 22 -32.62 -17.00 5.40
CA VAL A 22 -32.99 -17.66 4.15
C VAL A 22 -33.92 -18.81 4.49
N THR A 23 -35.19 -18.75 4.06
CA THR A 23 -36.16 -19.84 4.13
C THR A 23 -35.84 -20.84 3.02
N ALA A 24 -35.51 -22.07 3.40
CA ALA A 24 -35.31 -23.18 2.48
C ALA A 24 -36.64 -23.80 2.11
N THR A 25 -36.93 -23.93 0.79
CA THR A 25 -38.03 -24.70 0.24
C THR A 25 -37.53 -26.12 -0.06
N PRO A 26 -38.26 -27.18 0.33
CA PRO A 26 -37.79 -28.55 0.11
C PRO A 26 -38.11 -29.02 -1.31
N ILE A 27 -37.10 -29.58 -2.00
CA ILE A 27 -37.26 -30.28 -3.27
C ILE A 27 -37.44 -31.79 -3.01
N ARG A 28 -38.45 -32.33 -3.67
CA ARG A 28 -38.93 -33.70 -3.64
C ARG A 28 -37.83 -34.70 -4.03
N LYS A 29 -37.81 -35.81 -3.27
CA LYS A 29 -37.15 -37.07 -3.65
C LYS A 29 -37.97 -37.78 -4.73
N ASP A 30 -37.31 -38.14 -5.82
CA ASP A 30 -37.69 -39.32 -6.57
C ASP A 30 -36.49 -40.27 -6.75
N MET A 31 -36.71 -41.51 -6.33
CA MET A 31 -35.77 -42.61 -6.37
C MET A 31 -35.59 -43.14 -7.80
N ASN A 32 -34.40 -43.37 -8.27
CA ASN A 32 -34.15 -44.58 -9.04
C ASN A 32 -32.73 -45.12 -8.85
N GLN A 33 -32.68 -46.42 -8.60
CA GLN A 33 -31.49 -47.23 -8.35
C GLN A 33 -30.76 -47.57 -9.64
N LYS A 34 -29.48 -47.73 -9.51
CA LYS A 34 -28.49 -48.62 -10.15
C LYS A 34 -27.42 -47.90 -10.94
N GLU A 35 -26.23 -47.91 -10.40
CA GLU A 35 -25.06 -48.64 -10.88
C GLU A 35 -23.84 -48.18 -10.05
N GLU A 36 -23.28 -49.15 -9.29
CA GLU A 36 -21.99 -48.97 -8.63
C GLU A 36 -20.88 -49.02 -9.67
N THR A 37 -20.30 -47.88 -9.97
CA THR A 37 -18.98 -47.80 -10.60
C THR A 37 -18.02 -47.18 -9.62
N LYS A 38 -17.07 -48.02 -9.16
CA LYS A 38 -15.98 -47.67 -8.26
C LYS A 38 -15.12 -46.61 -8.91
N MET A 39 -15.31 -45.37 -8.54
CA MET A 39 -14.45 -44.28 -8.97
C MET A 39 -13.42 -43.99 -7.88
N GLU A 40 -12.22 -44.41 -8.16
CA GLU A 40 -11.02 -44.18 -7.38
C GLU A 40 -10.79 -42.62 -7.37
N THR A 41 -11.01 -42.01 -6.22
CA THR A 41 -10.81 -40.59 -6.03
C THR A 41 -9.32 -40.29 -6.01
N ALA A 42 -8.75 -39.98 -7.15
CA ALA A 42 -7.42 -39.40 -7.22
C ALA A 42 -7.50 -38.00 -6.60
N THR A 43 -7.11 -37.88 -5.35
CA THR A 43 -6.87 -36.59 -4.71
C THR A 43 -5.61 -35.99 -5.33
N THR A 44 -5.78 -35.21 -6.38
CA THR A 44 -4.71 -34.37 -6.91
C THR A 44 -4.45 -33.28 -5.85
N GLN A 45 -3.45 -33.51 -4.98
CA GLN A 45 -2.85 -32.44 -4.23
C GLN A 45 -2.31 -31.43 -5.27
N LEU A 46 -2.93 -30.25 -5.34
CA LEU A 46 -2.34 -29.11 -5.99
C LEU A 46 -1.10 -28.75 -5.17
N ASP A 47 0.06 -29.20 -5.63
CA ASP A 47 1.35 -28.71 -5.14
C ASP A 47 1.38 -27.20 -5.34
N THR A 48 1.21 -26.47 -4.25
CA THR A 48 1.56 -25.05 -4.23
C THR A 48 3.04 -24.95 -4.53
N PRO A 49 3.44 -24.23 -5.59
CA PRO A 49 4.84 -24.08 -5.94
C PRO A 49 5.60 -23.56 -4.71
N LYS A 50 6.66 -24.25 -4.32
CA LYS A 50 7.56 -23.76 -3.27
C LYS A 50 8.09 -22.40 -3.76
N PRO A 51 8.03 -21.31 -2.94
CA PRO A 51 8.54 -20.02 -3.34
C PRO A 51 9.96 -20.16 -3.88
N SER A 52 10.24 -19.55 -5.03
CA SER A 52 11.58 -19.47 -5.56
C SER A 52 12.48 -18.68 -4.59
N ALA A 53 13.80 -18.83 -4.68
CA ALA A 53 14.72 -18.03 -3.87
C ALA A 53 14.52 -16.51 -4.13
N GLU A 54 14.06 -16.15 -5.31
CA GLU A 54 13.75 -14.77 -5.74
C GLU A 54 12.48 -14.23 -5.07
N ASP A 55 11.52 -15.11 -4.75
CA ASP A 55 10.28 -14.75 -4.06
C ASP A 55 10.44 -14.52 -2.55
N ALA A 56 11.61 -14.85 -1.99
CA ALA A 56 11.87 -14.71 -0.56
C ALA A 56 11.83 -13.24 -0.13
N ILE A 57 11.38 -13.02 1.10
CA ILE A 57 11.42 -11.69 1.72
C ILE A 57 12.81 -11.48 2.34
N HIS A 58 13.50 -10.44 1.91
CA HIS A 58 14.84 -10.09 2.40
C HIS A 58 14.81 -8.77 3.16
N PRO A 59 15.58 -8.63 4.26
CA PRO A 59 15.77 -7.34 4.91
C PRO A 59 16.35 -6.31 3.93
N PHE A 60 15.86 -5.09 4.01
CA PHE A 60 16.32 -3.96 3.21
C PHE A 60 16.76 -2.81 4.12
N HIS A 61 17.81 -2.10 3.73
CA HIS A 61 18.34 -0.94 4.43
C HIS A 61 18.65 0.15 3.43
N VAL A 62 18.11 1.34 3.65
CA VAL A 62 18.36 2.49 2.77
C VAL A 62 19.78 2.97 2.97
N ASN A 63 20.56 2.95 1.91
CA ASN A 63 21.93 3.46 1.87
C ASN A 63 22.20 4.08 0.49
N VAL A 64 21.86 5.36 0.34
CA VAL A 64 22.08 6.08 -0.92
C VAL A 64 23.57 6.43 -1.04
N PRO A 65 24.27 6.00 -2.11
CA PRO A 65 25.67 6.32 -2.32
C PRO A 65 25.93 7.83 -2.36
N GLU A 66 27.05 8.30 -1.79
CA GLU A 66 27.39 9.74 -1.82
C GLU A 66 27.53 10.28 -3.25
N ALA A 67 27.95 9.44 -4.19
CA ALA A 67 28.01 9.81 -5.59
C ALA A 67 26.63 10.22 -6.15
N ALA A 68 25.54 9.53 -5.74
CA ALA A 68 24.18 9.87 -6.15
C ALA A 68 23.70 11.20 -5.54
N LEU A 69 24.09 11.49 -4.29
CA LEU A 69 23.79 12.77 -3.65
C LEU A 69 24.58 13.91 -4.28
N THR A 70 25.82 13.65 -4.69
CA THR A 70 26.64 14.62 -5.42
C THR A 70 26.05 14.91 -6.80
N ASP A 71 25.64 13.88 -7.54
CA ASP A 71 24.95 14.04 -8.83
C ASP A 71 23.64 14.85 -8.67
N LEU A 72 22.86 14.56 -7.63
CA LEU A 72 21.65 15.34 -7.32
C LEU A 72 21.98 16.83 -7.15
N ARG A 73 22.99 17.16 -6.33
CA ARG A 73 23.39 18.56 -6.09
C ARG A 73 23.85 19.25 -7.37
N GLN A 74 24.62 18.53 -8.21
CA GLN A 74 25.02 19.07 -9.53
C GLN A 74 23.84 19.36 -10.43
N ARG A 75 22.87 18.45 -10.50
CA ARG A 75 21.64 18.67 -11.30
C ARG A 75 20.78 19.81 -10.77
N LEU A 76 20.66 19.95 -9.45
CA LEU A 76 19.96 21.07 -8.84
C LEU A 76 20.66 22.41 -9.18
N ALA A 77 22.00 22.45 -9.13
CA ALA A 77 22.77 23.64 -9.51
C ALA A 77 22.62 23.99 -11.01
N ALA A 78 22.44 22.99 -11.86
CA ALA A 78 22.24 23.15 -13.32
C ALA A 78 20.77 23.36 -13.71
N THR A 79 19.87 23.63 -12.78
CA THR A 79 18.45 23.85 -13.08
C THR A 79 18.24 25.01 -14.03
N ARG A 80 17.58 24.76 -15.15
CA ARG A 80 17.14 25.80 -16.09
C ARG A 80 15.80 26.34 -15.64
N TRP A 81 15.79 27.60 -15.25
CA TRP A 81 14.60 28.25 -14.72
C TRP A 81 13.68 28.72 -15.84
N PRO A 82 12.35 28.70 -15.67
CA PRO A 82 11.42 29.37 -16.56
C PRO A 82 11.50 30.88 -16.38
N ASP A 83 10.81 31.60 -17.26
CA ASP A 83 10.64 33.04 -17.11
C ASP A 83 9.90 33.37 -15.80
N LYS A 84 10.20 34.56 -15.26
CA LYS A 84 9.55 35.05 -14.06
C LYS A 84 8.09 35.38 -14.36
N GLU A 85 7.22 35.10 -13.38
CA GLU A 85 5.82 35.55 -13.40
C GLU A 85 5.72 37.08 -13.61
N THR A 86 4.68 37.53 -14.31
CA THR A 86 4.42 38.98 -14.59
C THR A 86 3.57 39.63 -13.50
N VAL A 87 3.08 38.88 -12.53
CA VAL A 87 2.25 39.34 -11.40
C VAL A 87 3.04 39.34 -10.10
N THR A 88 2.57 40.09 -9.11
CA THR A 88 3.21 40.14 -7.78
C THR A 88 2.66 39.17 -6.76
N ASP A 89 1.59 38.45 -7.10
CA ASP A 89 0.91 37.47 -6.29
C ASP A 89 1.09 36.03 -6.82
N GLN A 90 0.22 35.08 -6.45
CA GLN A 90 0.26 33.70 -6.89
C GLN A 90 -0.80 33.33 -7.93
N SER A 91 -1.42 34.31 -8.58
CA SER A 91 -2.46 34.10 -9.59
C SER A 91 -1.97 33.34 -10.84
N GLN A 92 -0.67 33.39 -11.13
CA GLN A 92 0.00 32.62 -12.19
C GLN A 92 0.68 31.34 -11.67
N GLY A 93 0.44 30.94 -10.41
CA GLY A 93 1.02 29.74 -9.80
C GLY A 93 2.18 30.04 -8.86
N ALA A 94 3.11 29.08 -8.75
CA ALA A 94 4.24 29.20 -7.83
C ALA A 94 5.25 30.25 -8.33
N GLN A 95 5.55 31.23 -7.47
CA GLN A 95 6.51 32.29 -7.80
C GLN A 95 7.93 31.73 -7.97
N LEU A 96 8.60 32.16 -9.06
CA LEU A 96 9.96 31.70 -9.38
C LEU A 96 10.94 31.93 -8.22
N ALA A 97 10.89 33.06 -7.57
CA ALA A 97 11.77 33.34 -6.43
C ALA A 97 11.60 32.39 -5.23
N LYS A 98 10.38 31.87 -5.02
CA LYS A 98 10.13 30.83 -3.98
C LYS A 98 10.73 29.48 -4.37
N LEU A 99 10.55 29.10 -5.65
CA LEU A 99 11.15 27.87 -6.16
C LEU A 99 12.67 27.91 -6.12
N GLN A 100 13.28 29.03 -6.50
CA GLN A 100 14.72 29.21 -6.43
C GLN A 100 15.25 29.07 -4.98
N LYS A 101 14.57 29.65 -3.99
CA LYS A 101 14.93 29.49 -2.57
C LYS A 101 14.80 28.04 -2.12
N LEU A 102 13.74 27.33 -2.53
CA LEU A 102 13.54 25.92 -2.20
C LEU A 102 14.66 25.04 -2.78
N VAL A 103 15.00 25.24 -4.06
CA VAL A 103 16.06 24.47 -4.72
C VAL A 103 17.44 24.80 -4.13
N SER A 104 17.70 26.07 -3.78
CA SER A 104 18.90 26.47 -3.06
C SER A 104 19.03 25.75 -1.71
N TYR A 105 17.96 25.75 -0.91
CA TYR A 105 17.93 24.99 0.35
C TYR A 105 18.18 23.49 0.11
N TRP A 106 17.52 22.89 -0.90
CA TRP A 106 17.66 21.48 -1.22
C TRP A 106 19.08 21.10 -1.62
N SER A 107 19.74 21.96 -2.40
CA SER A 107 21.09 21.72 -2.89
C SER A 107 22.19 21.91 -1.81
N MET A 108 21.99 22.85 -0.86
CA MET A 108 23.04 23.27 0.09
C MET A 108 22.79 22.81 1.53
N ASP A 109 21.54 22.92 2.00
CA ASP A 109 21.24 22.79 3.43
C ASP A 109 20.46 21.53 3.78
N TYR A 110 19.80 20.88 2.80
CA TYR A 110 19.02 19.68 3.03
C TYR A 110 19.90 18.48 3.28
N ASP A 111 19.77 17.90 4.48
CA ASP A 111 20.51 16.72 4.89
C ASP A 111 19.71 15.44 4.61
N TRP A 112 20.01 14.77 3.47
CA TRP A 112 19.41 13.50 3.11
C TRP A 112 19.64 12.41 4.17
N ARG A 113 20.77 12.42 4.87
CA ARG A 113 21.09 11.40 5.87
C ARG A 113 20.09 11.39 7.02
N LYS A 114 19.50 12.54 7.37
CA LYS A 114 18.39 12.61 8.33
C LYS A 114 17.11 11.95 7.82
N ALA A 115 16.82 12.08 6.53
CA ALA A 115 15.69 11.40 5.91
C ALA A 115 15.92 9.87 5.85
N GLU A 116 17.11 9.48 5.45
CA GLU A 116 17.54 8.08 5.41
C GLU A 116 17.47 7.43 6.80
N ALA A 117 17.97 8.10 7.83
CA ALA A 117 17.87 7.64 9.22
C ALA A 117 16.43 7.48 9.70
N LYS A 118 15.50 8.36 9.28
CA LYS A 118 14.06 8.23 9.61
C LYS A 118 13.44 7.00 8.97
N LEU A 119 13.79 6.66 7.72
CA LEU A 119 13.31 5.44 7.08
C LEU A 119 13.91 4.21 7.76
N ASN A 120 15.21 4.23 8.02
CA ASN A 120 15.93 3.12 8.63
C ASN A 120 15.55 2.88 10.10
N ALA A 121 14.77 3.76 10.71
CA ALA A 121 14.17 3.52 12.03
C ALA A 121 13.05 2.47 12.00
N PHE A 122 12.56 2.10 10.81
CA PHE A 122 11.52 1.08 10.62
C PHE A 122 12.11 -0.17 9.96
N PRO A 123 11.60 -1.36 10.29
CA PRO A 123 11.93 -2.58 9.56
C PRO A 123 11.48 -2.48 8.10
N GLN A 124 12.41 -2.69 7.17
CA GLN A 124 12.18 -2.62 5.73
C GLN A 124 12.62 -3.90 5.06
N PHE A 125 11.95 -4.24 3.98
CA PHE A 125 12.14 -5.49 3.27
C PHE A 125 12.00 -5.30 1.76
N MET A 126 12.46 -6.32 1.04
CA MET A 126 12.34 -6.45 -0.41
C MET A 126 11.83 -7.86 -0.74
N THR A 127 10.98 -7.99 -1.73
CA THR A 127 10.57 -9.28 -2.32
C THR A 127 10.28 -9.09 -3.80
N ASN A 128 10.57 -10.08 -4.63
CA ASN A 128 10.23 -10.01 -6.05
C ASN A 128 8.79 -10.47 -6.27
N ILE A 129 8.00 -9.68 -6.99
CA ILE A 129 6.64 -10.03 -7.42
C ILE A 129 6.54 -9.75 -8.91
N ASP A 130 6.26 -10.78 -9.70
CA ASP A 130 6.11 -10.70 -11.15
C ASP A 130 7.29 -10.00 -11.85
N GLY A 131 8.52 -10.27 -11.43
CA GLY A 131 9.73 -9.71 -12.00
C GLY A 131 10.08 -8.28 -11.53
N VAL A 132 9.34 -7.73 -10.57
CA VAL A 132 9.62 -6.43 -9.95
C VAL A 132 9.98 -6.61 -8.49
N ASP A 133 11.14 -6.08 -8.07
CA ASP A 133 11.50 -6.05 -6.66
C ASP A 133 10.68 -4.98 -5.95
N ILE A 134 9.83 -5.42 -5.06
CA ILE A 134 8.94 -4.56 -4.27
C ILE A 134 9.58 -4.31 -2.90
N HIS A 135 9.92 -3.06 -2.66
CA HIS A 135 10.30 -2.56 -1.36
C HIS A 135 9.07 -2.29 -0.50
N PHE A 136 9.14 -2.61 0.79
CA PHE A 136 8.07 -2.27 1.73
C PHE A 136 8.58 -2.11 3.17
N ILE A 137 7.89 -1.28 3.93
CA ILE A 137 8.00 -1.19 5.39
C ILE A 137 6.98 -2.18 5.98
N HIS A 138 7.39 -2.97 6.98
CA HIS A 138 6.48 -3.85 7.69
C HIS A 138 6.71 -3.74 9.21
N VAL A 139 5.72 -3.20 9.91
CA VAL A 139 5.79 -3.02 11.36
C VAL A 139 4.60 -3.75 12.00
N ARG A 140 4.91 -4.75 12.80
CA ARG A 140 3.89 -5.46 13.59
C ARG A 140 3.55 -4.67 14.84
N SER A 141 2.29 -4.66 15.17
CA SER A 141 1.83 -4.17 16.48
C SER A 141 2.36 -5.08 17.61
N ARG A 142 2.61 -4.47 18.75
CA ARG A 142 2.86 -5.23 19.99
C ARG A 142 1.58 -5.76 20.63
N HIS A 143 0.42 -5.31 20.18
CA HIS A 143 -0.88 -5.74 20.70
C HIS A 143 -1.31 -7.03 19.96
N PRO A 144 -1.68 -8.09 20.69
CA PRO A 144 -2.11 -9.34 20.08
C PRO A 144 -3.42 -9.16 19.31
N GLY A 145 -3.56 -9.85 18.18
CA GLY A 145 -4.77 -9.80 17.37
C GLY A 145 -4.94 -8.55 16.53
N ALA A 146 -3.88 -7.74 16.37
CA ALA A 146 -3.88 -6.56 15.49
C ALA A 146 -4.29 -6.95 14.06
N LEU A 147 -5.21 -6.16 13.47
CA LEU A 147 -5.66 -6.38 12.09
C LEU A 147 -4.57 -5.92 11.11
N PRO A 148 -4.15 -6.75 10.13
CA PRO A 148 -3.20 -6.30 9.13
C PRO A 148 -3.81 -5.27 8.18
N VAL A 149 -3.06 -4.20 7.90
CA VAL A 149 -3.42 -3.18 6.91
C VAL A 149 -2.28 -2.93 5.94
N ILE A 150 -2.59 -2.96 4.64
CA ILE A 150 -1.66 -2.50 3.61
C ILE A 150 -2.05 -1.07 3.21
N ILE A 151 -1.07 -0.15 3.29
CA ILE A 151 -1.27 1.28 3.03
C ILE A 151 -0.40 1.70 1.86
N THR A 152 -1.02 2.15 0.78
CA THR A 152 -0.33 2.51 -0.46
C THR A 152 -0.28 4.02 -0.64
N HIS A 153 0.91 4.54 -1.01
CA HIS A 153 1.12 5.96 -1.31
C HIS A 153 0.62 6.33 -2.71
N GLY A 154 0.47 7.64 -2.97
CA GLY A 154 0.08 8.21 -4.25
C GLY A 154 1.25 8.68 -5.13
N TRP A 155 0.93 9.38 -6.22
CA TRP A 155 1.88 10.02 -7.12
C TRP A 155 1.87 11.55 -6.89
N PRO A 156 3.02 12.21 -6.87
CA PRO A 156 4.40 11.70 -7.03
C PRO A 156 5.07 11.31 -5.70
N GLY A 157 4.35 10.67 -4.82
CA GLY A 157 4.75 10.39 -3.45
C GLY A 157 5.66 9.19 -3.24
N SER A 158 5.76 8.79 -1.99
CA SER A 158 6.54 7.63 -1.54
C SER A 158 6.05 7.15 -0.17
N VAL A 159 6.63 6.06 0.32
CA VAL A 159 6.39 5.56 1.69
C VAL A 159 6.59 6.63 2.77
N PHE A 160 7.34 7.70 2.49
CA PHE A 160 7.54 8.82 3.40
C PHE A 160 6.26 9.53 3.82
N GLU A 161 5.24 9.55 2.96
CA GLU A 161 3.93 10.14 3.27
C GLU A 161 3.25 9.42 4.44
N GLN A 162 3.51 8.12 4.56
CA GLN A 162 2.78 7.21 5.45
C GLN A 162 3.50 6.96 6.79
N ILE A 163 4.80 7.30 6.92
CA ILE A 163 5.58 6.93 8.11
C ILE A 163 5.02 7.49 9.42
N LYS A 164 4.29 8.61 9.38
CA LYS A 164 3.64 9.19 10.57
C LYS A 164 2.42 8.40 11.05
N LEU A 165 1.87 7.53 10.20
CA LEU A 165 0.73 6.67 10.56
C LEU A 165 1.17 5.43 11.34
N ILE A 166 2.45 5.02 11.19
CA ILE A 166 2.95 3.77 11.75
C ILE A 166 2.73 3.73 13.27
N GLY A 167 3.24 4.72 13.99
CA GLY A 167 3.10 4.77 15.45
C GLY A 167 1.63 4.72 15.92
N PRO A 168 0.75 5.65 15.46
CA PRO A 168 -0.66 5.65 15.85
C PRO A 168 -1.41 4.36 15.52
N LEU A 169 -1.07 3.67 14.42
CA LEU A 169 -1.73 2.44 14.02
C LEU A 169 -1.16 1.21 14.75
N THR A 170 0.16 1.12 14.95
CA THR A 170 0.76 -0.05 15.60
C THR A 170 0.67 -0.02 17.12
N ASP A 171 0.56 1.16 17.72
CA ASP A 171 0.41 1.35 19.16
C ASP A 171 -0.56 2.49 19.49
N PRO A 172 -1.85 2.32 19.21
CA PRO A 172 -2.85 3.37 19.39
C PRO A 172 -2.96 3.85 20.84
N THR A 173 -2.57 3.03 21.82
CA THR A 173 -2.65 3.40 23.24
C THR A 173 -1.78 4.59 23.61
N LEU A 174 -0.67 4.82 22.91
CA LEU A 174 0.18 6.00 23.07
C LEU A 174 -0.43 7.27 22.47
N PHE A 175 -1.49 7.12 21.69
CA PHE A 175 -2.16 8.22 20.98
C PHE A 175 -3.63 8.42 21.39
N GLY A 176 -4.04 7.81 22.51
CA GLY A 176 -5.39 7.95 23.06
C GLY A 176 -6.43 6.97 22.49
N GLY A 177 -6.00 5.99 21.72
CA GLY A 177 -6.81 4.86 21.25
C GLY A 177 -6.76 3.68 22.20
N ARG A 178 -7.31 2.55 21.77
CA ARG A 178 -7.40 1.29 22.54
C ARG A 178 -6.58 0.20 21.88
N THR A 179 -6.29 -0.88 22.60
CA THR A 179 -5.54 -2.04 22.09
C THR A 179 -6.22 -2.70 20.89
N GLU A 180 -7.55 -2.71 20.89
CA GLU A 180 -8.38 -3.30 19.82
C GLU A 180 -8.33 -2.48 18.52
N ASP A 181 -7.87 -1.23 18.58
CA ASP A 181 -7.72 -0.34 17.42
C ASP A 181 -6.36 -0.53 16.71
N ALA A 182 -5.56 -1.52 17.15
CA ALA A 182 -4.21 -1.74 16.65
C ALA A 182 -4.17 -2.46 15.30
N PHE A 183 -3.19 -2.10 14.48
CA PHE A 183 -2.92 -2.70 13.18
C PHE A 183 -1.48 -3.20 13.06
N ASP A 184 -1.29 -4.31 12.34
CA ASP A 184 -0.01 -4.62 11.69
C ASP A 184 0.06 -3.82 10.40
N VAL A 185 1.11 -3.04 10.20
CA VAL A 185 1.19 -2.06 9.10
C VAL A 185 2.18 -2.52 8.03
N VAL A 186 1.72 -2.60 6.78
CA VAL A 186 2.53 -2.86 5.59
C VAL A 186 2.44 -1.66 4.65
N ILE A 187 3.57 -1.05 4.30
CA ILE A 187 3.61 0.13 3.43
C ILE A 187 4.55 -0.16 2.26
N PRO A 188 4.04 -0.64 1.11
CA PRO A 188 4.87 -0.89 -0.07
C PRO A 188 5.20 0.40 -0.81
N SER A 189 6.37 0.44 -1.46
CA SER A 189 6.65 1.36 -2.55
C SER A 189 5.99 0.85 -3.83
N LEU A 190 5.24 1.71 -4.54
CA LEU A 190 4.66 1.37 -5.83
C LEU A 190 5.77 0.92 -6.82
N PRO A 191 5.47 0.01 -7.76
CA PRO A 191 6.41 -0.37 -8.83
C PRO A 191 6.99 0.85 -9.56
N GLY A 192 8.33 0.98 -9.57
CA GLY A 192 9.03 2.12 -10.16
C GLY A 192 9.16 3.36 -9.28
N TYR A 193 8.66 3.32 -8.04
CA TYR A 193 8.76 4.40 -7.06
C TYR A 193 9.60 4.00 -5.85
N GLY A 194 10.13 5.00 -5.17
CA GLY A 194 10.93 4.79 -3.96
C GLY A 194 12.10 3.85 -4.23
N PHE A 195 12.08 2.71 -3.55
CA PHE A 195 13.11 1.67 -3.69
C PHE A 195 12.62 0.42 -4.42
N SER A 196 11.38 0.39 -4.90
CA SER A 196 10.93 -0.65 -5.82
C SER A 196 11.54 -0.47 -7.19
N THR A 197 11.92 -1.59 -7.85
CA THR A 197 12.49 -1.53 -9.21
C THR A 197 11.44 -1.11 -10.23
N ARG A 198 11.91 -0.57 -11.36
CA ARG A 198 11.03 -0.20 -12.47
C ARG A 198 10.58 -1.45 -13.21
N PRO A 199 9.29 -1.57 -13.52
CA PRO A 199 8.82 -2.58 -14.45
C PRO A 199 9.55 -2.46 -15.81
N THR A 200 9.98 -3.58 -16.33
CA THR A 200 10.60 -3.67 -17.67
C THR A 200 9.61 -4.11 -18.74
N GLU A 201 8.41 -4.51 -18.31
CA GLU A 201 7.32 -4.95 -19.18
C GLU A 201 6.10 -4.05 -19.01
N THR A 202 5.23 -4.04 -20.01
CA THR A 202 3.94 -3.35 -19.97
C THR A 202 2.94 -4.06 -19.06
N GLY A 203 1.83 -3.39 -18.73
CA GLY A 203 0.70 -3.99 -17.99
C GLY A 203 0.79 -3.87 -16.47
N TRP A 204 1.68 -3.06 -15.92
CA TRP A 204 1.69 -2.69 -14.51
C TRP A 204 0.71 -1.53 -14.25
N ASP A 205 -0.57 -1.82 -14.41
CA ASP A 205 -1.68 -0.95 -14.09
C ASP A 205 -2.16 -1.14 -12.62
N VAL A 206 -3.20 -0.42 -12.23
CA VAL A 206 -3.78 -0.50 -10.88
C VAL A 206 -4.31 -1.90 -10.55
N GLU A 207 -4.78 -2.64 -11.57
CA GLU A 207 -5.29 -4.01 -11.40
C GLU A 207 -4.14 -4.98 -11.08
N ARG A 208 -3.01 -4.87 -11.76
CA ARG A 208 -1.84 -5.71 -11.50
C ARG A 208 -1.18 -5.37 -10.16
N VAL A 209 -1.10 -4.08 -9.83
CA VAL A 209 -0.61 -3.64 -8.52
C VAL A 209 -1.50 -4.20 -7.40
N GLY A 210 -2.84 -4.16 -7.56
CA GLY A 210 -3.77 -4.74 -6.60
C GLY A 210 -3.53 -6.24 -6.36
N ARG A 211 -3.30 -7.02 -7.45
CA ARG A 211 -2.93 -8.45 -7.32
C ARG A 211 -1.58 -8.64 -6.62
N ALA A 212 -0.59 -7.79 -6.94
CA ALA A 212 0.72 -7.85 -6.28
C ALA A 212 0.63 -7.58 -4.77
N TRP A 213 -0.26 -6.70 -4.34
CA TRP A 213 -0.49 -6.45 -2.91
C TRP A 213 -1.13 -7.64 -2.20
N ASP A 214 -2.05 -8.33 -2.84
CA ASP A 214 -2.60 -9.59 -2.30
C ASP A 214 -1.52 -10.66 -2.16
N VAL A 215 -0.64 -10.81 -3.17
CA VAL A 215 0.52 -11.71 -3.09
C VAL A 215 1.44 -11.32 -1.93
N LEU A 216 1.75 -10.04 -1.76
CA LEU A 216 2.60 -9.54 -0.68
C LEU A 216 2.00 -9.90 0.69
N MET A 217 0.72 -9.63 0.91
CA MET A 217 0.05 -9.92 2.18
C MET A 217 0.04 -11.42 2.48
N LYS A 218 -0.21 -12.26 1.49
CA LYS A 218 -0.13 -13.72 1.63
C LYS A 218 1.28 -14.23 1.92
N ARG A 219 2.32 -13.65 1.29
CA ARG A 219 3.73 -13.97 1.59
C ARG A 219 4.12 -13.61 3.03
N LEU A 220 3.52 -12.55 3.58
CA LEU A 220 3.69 -12.17 4.98
C LEU A 220 2.92 -13.08 5.96
N GLY A 221 2.12 -14.04 5.44
CA GLY A 221 1.33 -14.96 6.22
C GLY A 221 -0.04 -14.44 6.66
N TYR A 222 -0.48 -13.31 6.10
CA TYR A 222 -1.78 -12.74 6.42
C TYR A 222 -2.90 -13.40 5.63
N THR A 223 -3.83 -14.03 6.33
CA THR A 223 -5.04 -14.66 5.75
C THR A 223 -6.27 -13.76 5.78
N ALA A 224 -6.20 -12.65 6.53
CA ALA A 224 -7.24 -11.64 6.63
C ALA A 224 -6.55 -10.27 6.78
N TYR A 225 -6.96 -9.26 5.99
CA TYR A 225 -6.37 -7.93 5.99
C TYR A 225 -7.32 -6.89 5.39
N VAL A 226 -7.00 -5.62 5.59
CA VAL A 226 -7.67 -4.48 4.93
C VAL A 226 -6.66 -3.69 4.11
N ALA A 227 -7.15 -2.93 3.12
CA ALA A 227 -6.31 -2.10 2.27
C ALA A 227 -6.73 -0.63 2.32
N GLN A 228 -5.74 0.27 2.32
CA GLN A 228 -5.94 1.72 2.31
C GLN A 228 -5.12 2.35 1.18
N GLY A 229 -5.72 3.33 0.48
CA GLY A 229 -5.05 4.12 -0.54
C GLY A 229 -5.76 5.44 -0.80
N GLY A 230 -5.01 6.41 -1.26
CA GLY A 230 -5.49 7.69 -1.75
C GLY A 230 -4.75 8.08 -3.02
N ASP A 231 -5.22 9.09 -3.76
CA ASP A 231 -4.61 9.48 -5.03
C ASP A 231 -4.56 8.29 -6.02
N TRP A 232 -3.43 8.00 -6.68
CA TRP A 232 -3.28 6.81 -7.53
C TRP A 232 -3.55 5.49 -6.79
N ALA A 233 -3.21 5.44 -5.51
CA ALA A 233 -3.50 4.26 -4.70
C ALA A 233 -5.00 4.07 -4.41
N ALA A 234 -5.85 5.09 -4.60
CA ALA A 234 -7.30 4.90 -4.58
C ALA A 234 -7.73 3.90 -5.68
N GLY A 235 -7.21 4.07 -6.90
CA GLY A 235 -7.45 3.13 -8.00
C GLY A 235 -6.95 1.71 -7.68
N VAL A 236 -5.81 1.60 -7.01
CA VAL A 236 -5.26 0.28 -6.59
C VAL A 236 -6.18 -0.41 -5.59
N VAL A 237 -6.63 0.28 -4.53
CA VAL A 237 -7.49 -0.35 -3.52
C VAL A 237 -8.91 -0.63 -4.05
N GLU A 238 -9.40 0.21 -4.96
CA GLU A 238 -10.65 -0.07 -5.68
C GLU A 238 -10.53 -1.31 -6.58
N ALA A 239 -9.40 -1.47 -7.28
CA ALA A 239 -9.10 -2.67 -8.04
C ALA A 239 -9.07 -3.91 -7.14
N MET A 240 -8.41 -3.83 -5.96
CA MET A 240 -8.43 -4.90 -4.97
C MET A 240 -9.85 -5.22 -4.51
N GLY A 241 -10.68 -4.20 -4.27
CA GLY A 241 -12.09 -4.39 -3.89
C GLY A 241 -12.91 -5.11 -4.97
N ARG A 242 -12.71 -4.76 -6.26
CA ARG A 242 -13.38 -5.45 -7.38
C ARG A 242 -12.89 -6.88 -7.58
N GLN A 243 -11.60 -7.12 -7.42
CA GLN A 243 -10.99 -8.45 -7.51
C GLN A 243 -11.40 -9.35 -6.36
N ALA A 244 -11.78 -8.77 -5.22
CA ALA A 244 -12.22 -9.46 -4.01
C ALA A 244 -11.35 -10.68 -3.65
N PRO A 245 -10.02 -10.54 -3.51
CA PRO A 245 -9.16 -11.67 -3.20
C PRO A 245 -9.51 -12.25 -1.83
N THR A 246 -9.39 -13.57 -1.70
CA THR A 246 -9.62 -14.25 -0.42
C THR A 246 -8.69 -13.67 0.66
N GLY A 247 -9.28 -13.18 1.74
CA GLY A 247 -8.57 -12.54 2.85
C GLY A 247 -8.72 -11.01 2.89
N LEU A 248 -9.07 -10.34 1.80
CA LEU A 248 -9.40 -8.91 1.83
C LEU A 248 -10.77 -8.70 2.49
N LEU A 249 -10.77 -8.09 3.68
CA LEU A 249 -11.98 -7.84 4.47
C LEU A 249 -12.67 -6.53 4.09
N GLY A 250 -11.92 -5.56 3.57
CA GLY A 250 -12.45 -4.26 3.20
C GLY A 250 -11.37 -3.33 2.66
N ILE A 251 -11.83 -2.25 2.03
CA ILE A 251 -10.97 -1.19 1.51
C ILE A 251 -11.36 0.15 2.14
N HIS A 252 -10.39 1.03 2.28
CA HIS A 252 -10.59 2.42 2.64
C HIS A 252 -9.91 3.32 1.61
N THR A 253 -10.61 4.35 1.14
CA THR A 253 -10.02 5.39 0.30
C THR A 253 -10.44 6.78 0.78
N ASN A 254 -9.54 7.75 0.69
CA ASN A 254 -9.83 9.16 0.91
C ASN A 254 -10.04 9.94 -0.41
N LEU A 255 -9.99 9.26 -1.54
CA LEU A 255 -10.28 9.80 -2.88
C LEU A 255 -11.15 8.81 -3.67
N PRO A 256 -12.46 8.68 -3.32
CA PRO A 256 -13.35 7.86 -4.12
C PRO A 256 -13.56 8.54 -5.48
N ALA A 257 -13.14 7.89 -6.56
CA ALA A 257 -13.32 8.38 -7.92
C ALA A 257 -14.21 7.40 -8.69
N VAL A 258 -15.33 7.90 -9.21
CA VAL A 258 -16.19 7.16 -10.12
C VAL A 258 -16.02 7.78 -11.50
N PHE A 259 -15.47 7.01 -12.43
CA PHE A 259 -15.39 7.40 -13.84
C PHE A 259 -16.61 6.84 -14.57
N PRO A 260 -17.25 7.62 -15.48
CA PRO A 260 -18.31 7.08 -16.33
C PRO A 260 -17.76 5.88 -17.12
N PRO A 261 -18.56 4.81 -17.27
CA PRO A 261 -18.19 3.79 -18.24
C PRO A 261 -18.18 4.44 -19.63
N ASP A 262 -17.12 4.29 -20.37
CA ASP A 262 -16.96 4.72 -21.76
C ASP A 262 -17.07 6.25 -21.98
N ALA A 263 -16.04 6.98 -21.56
CA ALA A 263 -15.81 8.35 -22.04
C ALA A 263 -14.75 8.36 -23.13
#